data_0931f1a17da815bc081add28abf4580c
#
_entry.id   0931f1a17da815bc081add28abf4580c
#
_cell.length_a   1.000
_cell.length_b   1.000
_cell.length_c   1.000
_cell.angle_alpha   90.00
_cell.angle_beta   90.00
_cell.angle_gamma   90.00
#
_symmetry.space_group_name_H-M   'P 1'
#
loop_
_entity.id
_entity.type
_entity.pdbx_description
1 polymer ?
#
loop_
_entity_poly.entity_id
_entity_poly.type
_entity_poly.pdbx_seq_one_letter_code
_entity_poly.pdbx_strand_id
1 'polypeptide(L)'
;MRLLGKALTFDDVLLVPAYSQVLPKDTSLATIFSRNIALNLPLVSAAMDTVTESRLAIAIAQEGGMGIVHKNLTAAEQAAEVAKVKRYESGVLLDPVIITPNHTVRQVLALSQELGISGFPVCDGGKVVGIVTNRDLRFESRYDVQVKEIMTPRERLVTVPEGTTPEQAKALLNKHKLERLLVINDAFELKGLITVKDITKQTSFPNAARDATGRLRVGAAVGVGEGTEERVEALVKAGVDAIVVDTAHGHSHGVLERVKWVKQNYPHIDVVGGNIATGAAALALVKAGADAVKVGIGPGSICTTRIVAGVGVPQIMAIDSVATALQGTGVPLIADGGIRYSGDIAKALAAGASSVMMGGMFAGTEEAPGEVILFQGRSYKSYRGMGSIGAMQQGSADRYFQESSTGNPNADKLVPEGIEGRVPYKGSMISIVYQMAGGIRASMGYCGCATIDDMKNKAEFVEITTAGIRESHVHDVQITKEAPNYRAE
;
A
#
# COMPACT_ATOMS: atom_id res chain seq x y z
N MET A 1 32.22 -19.22 20.75
CA MET A 1 30.95 -18.93 20.04
C MET A 1 30.11 -17.98 20.89
N ARG A 2 29.55 -16.94 20.31
CA ARG A 2 28.63 -16.01 21.01
C ARG A 2 27.20 -16.42 20.65
N LEU A 3 26.48 -17.07 21.53
CA LEU A 3 25.11 -17.50 21.35
C LEU A 3 24.17 -16.52 22.11
N LEU A 4 23.22 -15.88 21.38
CA LEU A 4 22.27 -14.91 21.96
C LEU A 4 21.04 -15.59 22.58
N GLY A 5 20.88 -16.90 22.41
CA GLY A 5 19.78 -17.67 22.97
C GLY A 5 18.91 -18.35 21.90
N LYS A 6 17.73 -18.82 22.32
CA LYS A 6 16.72 -19.44 21.49
C LYS A 6 15.89 -18.35 20.80
N ALA A 7 15.59 -18.53 19.52
CA ALA A 7 14.78 -17.60 18.74
C ALA A 7 13.52 -18.28 18.22
N LEU A 8 12.37 -17.62 18.36
CA LEU A 8 11.05 -18.15 18.05
C LEU A 8 10.45 -17.49 16.78
N THR A 9 9.71 -18.28 16.02
CA THR A 9 8.88 -17.81 14.90
C THR A 9 7.38 -18.02 15.20
N PHE A 10 6.51 -17.74 14.22
CA PHE A 10 5.07 -17.84 14.41
C PHE A 10 4.59 -19.23 14.81
N ASP A 11 5.22 -20.28 14.29
CA ASP A 11 4.85 -21.68 14.58
C ASP A 11 5.34 -22.19 15.96
N ASP A 12 6.21 -21.44 16.60
CA ASP A 12 6.75 -21.82 17.91
C ASP A 12 5.91 -21.32 19.07
N VAL A 13 4.90 -20.46 18.82
CA VAL A 13 4.11 -19.81 19.86
C VAL A 13 2.61 -19.80 19.54
N LEU A 14 1.79 -19.76 20.61
CA LEU A 14 0.37 -19.44 20.55
C LEU A 14 0.05 -18.31 21.51
N LEU A 15 -1.02 -17.53 21.22
CA LEU A 15 -1.58 -16.58 22.17
C LEU A 15 -2.43 -17.32 23.19
N VAL A 16 -2.28 -16.93 24.46
CA VAL A 16 -3.05 -17.50 25.56
C VAL A 16 -4.42 -16.83 25.64
N PRO A 17 -5.53 -17.59 25.67
CA PRO A 17 -6.85 -17.00 25.89
C PRO A 17 -6.94 -16.33 27.26
N ALA A 18 -7.57 -15.16 27.31
CA ALA A 18 -7.77 -14.42 28.56
C ALA A 18 -9.26 -14.16 28.83
N TYR A 19 -9.58 -13.70 30.03
CA TYR A 19 -10.93 -13.24 30.33
C TYR A 19 -11.31 -12.09 29.39
N SER A 20 -12.46 -12.21 28.73
CA SER A 20 -12.90 -11.25 27.72
C SER A 20 -14.33 -10.79 27.97
N GLN A 21 -14.54 -9.48 27.85
CA GLN A 21 -15.84 -8.84 27.69
C GLN A 21 -15.97 -8.19 26.31
N VAL A 22 -14.99 -8.45 25.40
CA VAL A 22 -14.90 -7.84 24.07
C VAL A 22 -15.41 -8.83 23.03
N LEU A 23 -16.42 -8.43 22.26
CA LEU A 23 -16.86 -9.22 21.12
C LEU A 23 -16.04 -8.84 19.86
N PRO A 24 -15.77 -9.78 18.96
CA PRO A 24 -15.00 -9.50 17.74
C PRO A 24 -15.51 -8.29 16.93
N LYS A 25 -16.84 -8.09 16.89
CA LYS A 25 -17.46 -6.95 16.19
C LYS A 25 -17.16 -5.57 16.82
N ASP A 26 -16.85 -5.55 18.10
CA ASP A 26 -16.65 -4.32 18.89
C ASP A 26 -15.15 -3.93 18.98
N THR A 27 -14.26 -4.72 18.35
CA THR A 27 -12.82 -4.45 18.33
C THR A 27 -12.45 -3.38 17.29
N SER A 28 -11.46 -2.55 17.60
CA SER A 28 -10.87 -1.57 16.69
C SER A 28 -9.57 -2.11 16.11
N LEU A 29 -9.46 -2.13 14.77
CA LEU A 29 -8.24 -2.46 14.04
C LEU A 29 -7.42 -1.21 13.69
N ALA A 30 -7.83 -0.04 14.15
CA ALA A 30 -7.09 1.21 13.96
C ALA A 30 -5.69 1.10 14.55
N THR A 31 -4.70 1.58 13.80
CA THR A 31 -3.28 1.50 14.12
C THR A 31 -2.50 2.62 13.46
N ILE A 32 -1.17 2.59 13.56
CA ILE A 32 -0.27 3.51 12.88
C ILE A 32 0.71 2.74 11.97
N PHE A 33 0.96 3.31 10.79
CA PHE A 33 1.99 2.84 9.87
C PHE A 33 3.35 3.47 10.20
N SER A 34 3.34 4.77 10.47
CA SER A 34 4.48 5.60 10.84
C SER A 34 4.04 6.67 11.83
N ARG A 35 4.94 7.51 12.33
CA ARG A 35 4.62 8.55 13.33
C ARG A 35 3.41 9.41 12.97
N ASN A 36 3.25 9.74 11.68
CA ASN A 36 2.25 10.70 11.21
C ASN A 36 1.17 10.05 10.33
N ILE A 37 1.25 8.75 10.07
CA ILE A 37 0.32 8.03 9.21
C ILE A 37 -0.47 7.01 10.03
N ALA A 38 -1.74 7.31 10.27
CA ALA A 38 -2.70 6.37 10.84
C ALA A 38 -3.29 5.47 9.74
N LEU A 39 -3.62 4.24 10.12
CA LEU A 39 -4.36 3.26 9.32
C LEU A 39 -5.59 2.77 10.10
N ASN A 40 -6.63 2.39 9.38
CA ASN A 40 -7.83 1.77 9.95
C ASN A 40 -7.76 0.23 9.96
N LEU A 41 -6.73 -0.32 9.30
CA LEU A 41 -6.46 -1.75 9.21
C LEU A 41 -4.93 -1.97 9.25
N PRO A 42 -4.39 -2.89 10.07
CA PRO A 42 -2.96 -3.09 10.24
C PRO A 42 -2.29 -3.87 9.09
N LEU A 43 -2.80 -3.74 7.86
CA LEU A 43 -2.32 -4.48 6.69
C LEU A 43 -1.63 -3.56 5.67
N VAL A 44 -0.44 -3.98 5.25
CA VAL A 44 0.38 -3.27 4.26
C VAL A 44 0.76 -4.26 3.15
N SER A 45 0.66 -3.85 1.88
CA SER A 45 1.12 -4.70 0.78
C SER A 45 2.58 -4.42 0.43
N ALA A 46 3.33 -5.50 0.17
CA ALA A 46 4.78 -5.46 0.02
C ALA A 46 5.22 -4.79 -1.30
N ALA A 47 6.34 -4.09 -1.24
CA ALA A 47 6.98 -3.41 -2.37
C ALA A 47 7.68 -4.42 -3.31
N MET A 48 6.88 -5.25 -3.98
CA MET A 48 7.36 -6.29 -4.88
C MET A 48 6.67 -6.17 -6.23
N ASP A 49 7.42 -6.40 -7.31
CA ASP A 49 6.96 -6.22 -8.68
C ASP A 49 5.86 -7.21 -9.14
N THR A 50 5.61 -8.24 -8.33
CA THR A 50 4.49 -9.18 -8.49
C THR A 50 3.40 -8.98 -7.43
N VAL A 51 3.41 -7.87 -6.67
CA VAL A 51 2.46 -7.61 -5.59
C VAL A 51 1.80 -6.25 -5.70
N THR A 52 2.57 -5.14 -5.66
CA THR A 52 1.98 -3.81 -5.45
C THR A 52 2.31 -2.81 -6.55
N GLU A 53 1.32 -2.53 -7.37
CA GLU A 53 1.19 -1.35 -8.21
C GLU A 53 -0.09 -0.58 -7.83
N SER A 54 -0.47 0.44 -8.59
CA SER A 54 -1.59 1.32 -8.26
C SER A 54 -2.90 0.58 -8.00
N ARG A 55 -3.21 -0.49 -8.76
CA ARG A 55 -4.47 -1.23 -8.63
C ARG A 55 -4.61 -1.87 -7.24
N LEU A 56 -3.59 -2.58 -6.76
CA LEU A 56 -3.60 -3.16 -5.42
C LEU A 56 -3.48 -2.07 -4.34
N ALA A 57 -2.64 -1.05 -4.56
CA ALA A 57 -2.48 0.04 -3.61
C ALA A 57 -3.79 0.81 -3.37
N ILE A 58 -4.59 1.02 -4.42
CA ILE A 58 -5.95 1.59 -4.30
C ILE A 58 -6.84 0.68 -3.46
N ALA A 59 -6.92 -0.60 -3.83
CA ALA A 59 -7.82 -1.54 -3.19
C ALA A 59 -7.52 -1.70 -1.68
N ILE A 60 -6.25 -1.84 -1.30
CA ILE A 60 -5.89 -1.97 0.12
C ILE A 60 -6.10 -0.66 0.90
N ALA A 61 -5.88 0.49 0.27
CA ALA A 61 -6.14 1.79 0.91
C ALA A 61 -7.65 2.02 1.13
N GLN A 62 -8.51 1.56 0.23
CA GLN A 62 -9.98 1.58 0.38
C GLN A 62 -10.44 0.75 1.58
N GLU A 63 -9.78 -0.37 1.86
CA GLU A 63 -10.06 -1.22 3.02
C GLU A 63 -9.45 -0.71 4.34
N GLY A 64 -8.63 0.34 4.28
CA GLY A 64 -8.04 0.99 5.46
C GLY A 64 -6.58 0.66 5.73
N GLY A 65 -5.94 -0.13 4.87
CA GLY A 65 -4.52 -0.43 4.88
C GLY A 65 -3.69 0.53 4.00
N MET A 66 -2.50 0.10 3.57
CA MET A 66 -1.62 0.91 2.72
C MET A 66 -0.82 0.05 1.74
N GLY A 67 -0.73 0.47 0.48
CA GLY A 67 0.12 -0.15 -0.52
C GLY A 67 1.48 0.54 -0.64
N ILE A 68 2.55 -0.25 -0.81
CA ILE A 68 3.88 0.27 -1.09
C ILE A 68 4.29 -0.10 -2.51
N VAL A 69 4.34 0.90 -3.40
CA VAL A 69 4.69 0.69 -4.81
C VAL A 69 6.16 0.31 -4.93
N HIS A 70 6.45 -0.74 -5.69
CA HIS A 70 7.80 -1.26 -5.87
C HIS A 70 8.67 -0.35 -6.76
N LYS A 71 10.00 -0.53 -6.67
CA LYS A 71 10.98 0.29 -7.40
C LYS A 71 11.50 -0.33 -8.72
N ASN A 72 11.09 -1.55 -9.08
CA ASN A 72 11.41 -2.18 -10.37
C ASN A 72 10.64 -1.52 -11.53
N LEU A 73 10.71 -0.21 -11.59
CA LEU A 73 10.13 0.72 -12.54
C LEU A 73 11.11 1.89 -12.68
N THR A 74 11.05 2.60 -13.78
CA THR A 74 11.74 3.90 -13.85
C THR A 74 11.17 4.87 -12.80
N ALA A 75 11.89 5.91 -12.44
CA ALA A 75 11.40 6.92 -11.49
C ALA A 75 10.07 7.55 -11.95
N ALA A 76 9.95 7.80 -13.26
CA ALA A 76 8.72 8.37 -13.85
C ALA A 76 7.53 7.41 -13.80
N GLU A 77 7.74 6.13 -14.13
CA GLU A 77 6.69 5.10 -14.06
C GLU A 77 6.21 4.88 -12.63
N GLN A 78 7.13 4.75 -11.66
CA GLN A 78 6.78 4.60 -10.25
C GLN A 78 6.01 5.82 -9.74
N ALA A 79 6.42 7.03 -10.08
CA ALA A 79 5.70 8.25 -9.75
C ALA A 79 4.30 8.30 -10.41
N ALA A 80 4.17 7.80 -11.65
CA ALA A 80 2.87 7.68 -12.31
C ALA A 80 1.93 6.70 -11.57
N GLU A 81 2.44 5.56 -11.06
CA GLU A 81 1.66 4.63 -10.24
C GLU A 81 1.17 5.31 -8.93
N VAL A 82 2.05 6.02 -8.23
CA VAL A 82 1.66 6.83 -7.05
C VAL A 82 0.60 7.86 -7.40
N ALA A 83 0.79 8.60 -8.49
CA ALA A 83 -0.17 9.62 -8.94
C ALA A 83 -1.55 9.03 -9.30
N LYS A 84 -1.60 7.80 -9.84
CA LYS A 84 -2.88 7.08 -10.08
C LYS A 84 -3.64 6.85 -8.77
N VAL A 85 -2.94 6.40 -7.70
CA VAL A 85 -3.55 6.21 -6.37
C VAL A 85 -4.07 7.52 -5.81
N LYS A 86 -3.24 8.57 -5.84
CA LYS A 86 -3.61 9.89 -5.30
C LYS A 86 -4.79 10.54 -6.02
N ARG A 87 -4.96 10.26 -7.30
CA ARG A 87 -6.08 10.78 -8.12
C ARG A 87 -7.35 9.95 -8.02
N TYR A 88 -7.27 8.71 -7.56
CA TYR A 88 -8.38 7.74 -7.66
C TYR A 88 -9.67 8.16 -6.91
N GLU A 89 -9.55 8.77 -5.74
CA GLU A 89 -10.69 9.17 -4.89
C GLU A 89 -10.46 10.53 -4.23
N SER A 90 -9.96 11.47 -4.99
CA SER A 90 -9.61 12.79 -4.45
C SER A 90 -10.82 13.68 -4.18
N GLY A 91 -12.00 13.21 -3.84
CA GLY A 91 -13.21 14.02 -3.52
C GLY A 91 -13.35 15.34 -4.30
N VAL A 92 -12.22 16.02 -4.47
CA VAL A 92 -11.97 17.14 -5.38
C VAL A 92 -10.79 16.76 -6.26
N LEU A 93 -11.01 16.56 -7.55
CA LEU A 93 -9.94 16.41 -8.54
C LEU A 93 -9.23 17.75 -8.70
N LEU A 94 -8.06 17.93 -8.06
CA LEU A 94 -7.35 19.22 -8.00
C LEU A 94 -6.70 19.64 -9.32
N ASP A 95 -6.50 18.71 -10.25
CA ASP A 95 -5.92 18.99 -11.57
C ASP A 95 -6.74 18.25 -12.65
N PRO A 96 -7.97 18.72 -12.93
CA PRO A 96 -8.80 18.10 -13.94
C PRO A 96 -8.25 18.39 -15.33
N VAL A 97 -8.39 17.41 -16.24
CA VAL A 97 -8.08 17.65 -17.65
C VAL A 97 -8.98 18.74 -18.20
N ILE A 98 -8.38 19.83 -18.65
CA ILE A 98 -9.07 20.98 -19.23
C ILE A 98 -8.99 20.98 -20.75
N ILE A 99 -9.96 21.60 -21.38
CA ILE A 99 -9.96 21.89 -22.83
C ILE A 99 -10.15 23.40 -23.05
N THR A 100 -9.81 23.87 -24.24
CA THR A 100 -10.05 25.27 -24.61
C THR A 100 -11.34 25.42 -25.43
N PRO A 101 -11.94 26.62 -25.51
CA PRO A 101 -13.15 26.86 -26.32
C PRO A 101 -12.98 26.52 -27.81
N ASN A 102 -11.73 26.49 -28.29
CA ASN A 102 -11.40 26.25 -29.68
C ASN A 102 -11.21 24.78 -30.04
N HIS A 103 -11.19 23.85 -29.07
CA HIS A 103 -11.20 22.42 -29.36
C HIS A 103 -12.43 22.05 -30.17
N THR A 104 -12.28 21.12 -31.12
CA THR A 104 -13.43 20.57 -31.85
C THR A 104 -14.09 19.42 -31.07
N VAL A 105 -15.35 19.16 -31.34
CA VAL A 105 -16.08 18.00 -30.79
C VAL A 105 -15.31 16.69 -31.04
N ARG A 106 -14.73 16.51 -32.22
CA ARG A 106 -13.91 15.36 -32.60
C ARG A 106 -12.72 15.18 -31.66
N GLN A 107 -12.00 16.25 -31.35
CA GLN A 107 -10.85 16.23 -30.45
C GLN A 107 -11.27 15.85 -29.04
N VAL A 108 -12.39 16.38 -28.54
CA VAL A 108 -12.88 16.08 -27.20
C VAL A 108 -13.37 14.65 -27.09
N LEU A 109 -14.00 14.09 -28.13
CA LEU A 109 -14.41 12.69 -28.16
C LEU A 109 -13.18 11.75 -28.15
N ALA A 110 -12.12 12.08 -28.89
CA ALA A 110 -10.86 11.33 -28.86
C ALA A 110 -10.24 11.34 -27.45
N LEU A 111 -10.13 12.52 -26.81
CA LEU A 111 -9.66 12.66 -25.44
C LEU A 111 -10.53 11.88 -24.44
N SER A 112 -11.85 11.89 -24.64
CA SER A 112 -12.78 11.14 -23.81
C SER A 112 -12.56 9.65 -23.88
N GLN A 113 -12.29 9.10 -25.07
CA GLN A 113 -11.98 7.68 -25.26
C GLN A 113 -10.62 7.31 -24.69
N GLU A 114 -9.59 8.11 -24.99
CA GLU A 114 -8.21 7.85 -24.55
C GLU A 114 -8.09 7.87 -23.02
N LEU A 115 -8.71 8.85 -22.37
CA LEU A 115 -8.57 9.09 -20.94
C LEU A 115 -9.69 8.48 -20.08
N GLY A 116 -10.76 7.95 -20.69
CA GLY A 116 -11.92 7.43 -19.97
C GLY A 116 -12.71 8.52 -19.21
N ILE A 117 -12.63 9.79 -19.66
CA ILE A 117 -13.22 10.95 -18.98
C ILE A 117 -14.50 11.36 -19.71
N SER A 118 -15.57 11.63 -18.96
CA SER A 118 -16.91 11.94 -19.48
C SER A 118 -17.33 13.40 -19.32
N GLY A 119 -16.39 14.30 -19.04
CA GLY A 119 -16.66 15.74 -18.95
C GLY A 119 -15.44 16.55 -18.64
N PHE A 120 -15.31 17.68 -19.29
CA PHE A 120 -14.14 18.53 -19.32
C PHE A 120 -14.51 19.98 -18.94
N PRO A 121 -13.83 20.58 -17.96
CA PRO A 121 -13.85 22.03 -17.78
C PRO A 121 -13.28 22.70 -19.03
N VAL A 122 -13.95 23.77 -19.48
CA VAL A 122 -13.48 24.59 -20.59
C VAL A 122 -12.87 25.86 -20.00
N CYS A 123 -11.57 26.06 -20.27
CA CYS A 123 -10.82 27.20 -19.76
C CYS A 123 -10.21 28.04 -20.87
N ASP A 124 -10.18 29.34 -20.67
CA ASP A 124 -9.53 30.33 -21.54
C ASP A 124 -8.69 31.26 -20.66
N GLY A 125 -7.38 31.39 -20.96
CA GLY A 125 -6.46 32.20 -20.16
C GLY A 125 -6.44 31.85 -18.67
N GLY A 126 -6.62 30.54 -18.30
CA GLY A 126 -6.64 30.06 -16.93
C GLY A 126 -7.99 30.21 -16.20
N LYS A 127 -8.97 30.89 -16.82
CA LYS A 127 -10.31 31.09 -16.25
C LYS A 127 -11.31 30.11 -16.83
N VAL A 128 -12.24 29.66 -16.00
CA VAL A 128 -13.34 28.80 -16.44
C VAL A 128 -14.34 29.61 -17.28
N VAL A 129 -14.60 29.15 -18.51
CA VAL A 129 -15.59 29.74 -19.43
C VAL A 129 -16.77 28.80 -19.70
N GLY A 130 -16.67 27.53 -19.33
CA GLY A 130 -17.74 26.57 -19.53
C GLY A 130 -17.39 25.16 -19.05
N ILE A 131 -18.28 24.22 -19.33
CA ILE A 131 -18.07 22.78 -19.16
C ILE A 131 -18.70 22.02 -20.33
N VAL A 132 -18.03 20.97 -20.80
CA VAL A 132 -18.58 20.00 -21.76
C VAL A 132 -18.69 18.65 -21.09
N THR A 133 -19.82 18.00 -21.24
CA THR A 133 -20.14 16.70 -20.65
C THR A 133 -20.62 15.72 -21.71
N ASN A 134 -20.72 14.43 -21.35
CA ASN A 134 -21.31 13.42 -22.24
C ASN A 134 -22.75 13.77 -22.68
N ARG A 135 -23.49 14.57 -21.90
CA ARG A 135 -24.83 15.03 -22.28
C ARG A 135 -24.76 15.94 -23.50
N ASP A 136 -23.74 16.80 -23.56
CA ASP A 136 -23.55 17.76 -24.66
C ASP A 136 -23.00 17.05 -25.91
N LEU A 137 -22.20 16.00 -25.74
CA LEU A 137 -21.53 15.25 -26.81
C LEU A 137 -22.37 14.12 -27.41
N ARG A 138 -23.28 13.49 -26.62
CA ARG A 138 -23.95 12.23 -26.97
C ARG A 138 -24.71 12.25 -28.28
N PHE A 139 -25.33 13.35 -28.60
CA PHE A 139 -26.17 13.51 -29.79
C PHE A 139 -25.63 14.55 -30.78
N GLU A 140 -24.43 15.08 -30.52
CA GLU A 140 -23.81 16.05 -31.42
C GLU A 140 -23.20 15.32 -32.63
N SER A 141 -23.69 15.67 -33.81
CA SER A 141 -23.27 15.10 -35.09
C SER A 141 -22.28 15.99 -35.86
N ARG A 142 -22.13 17.23 -35.44
CA ARG A 142 -21.22 18.20 -36.08
C ARG A 142 -19.85 18.12 -35.43
N TYR A 143 -19.05 17.14 -35.83
CA TYR A 143 -17.76 16.83 -35.19
C TYR A 143 -16.68 17.92 -35.33
N ASP A 144 -16.82 18.81 -36.31
CA ASP A 144 -15.83 19.85 -36.60
C ASP A 144 -16.18 21.22 -36.00
N VAL A 145 -17.35 21.35 -35.31
CA VAL A 145 -17.69 22.58 -34.59
C VAL A 145 -16.85 22.73 -33.32
N GLN A 146 -16.65 23.97 -32.91
CA GLN A 146 -15.89 24.30 -31.74
C GLN A 146 -16.72 24.09 -30.45
N VAL A 147 -16.05 23.69 -29.39
CA VAL A 147 -16.64 23.42 -28.05
C VAL A 147 -17.47 24.60 -27.54
N LYS A 148 -17.05 25.84 -27.81
CA LYS A 148 -17.77 27.02 -27.37
C LYS A 148 -19.24 27.10 -27.86
N GLU A 149 -19.58 26.36 -28.95
CA GLU A 149 -20.94 26.33 -29.49
C GLU A 149 -21.86 25.37 -28.76
N ILE A 150 -21.31 24.36 -28.10
CA ILE A 150 -22.09 23.28 -27.47
C ILE A 150 -21.92 23.20 -25.95
N MET A 151 -20.88 23.85 -25.39
CA MET A 151 -20.63 23.83 -23.95
C MET A 151 -21.74 24.48 -23.14
N THR A 152 -21.90 24.08 -21.89
CA THR A 152 -22.62 24.88 -20.90
C THR A 152 -21.79 26.12 -20.57
N PRO A 153 -22.20 27.33 -20.90
CA PRO A 153 -21.41 28.54 -20.72
C PRO A 153 -21.37 29.00 -19.26
N ARG A 154 -20.42 29.87 -18.95
CA ARG A 154 -20.10 30.36 -17.59
C ARG A 154 -21.34 30.82 -16.80
N GLU A 155 -22.27 31.54 -17.41
CA GLU A 155 -23.45 32.10 -16.77
C GLU A 155 -24.43 31.05 -16.26
N ARG A 156 -24.31 29.83 -16.76
CA ARG A 156 -25.16 28.68 -16.41
C ARG A 156 -24.45 27.65 -15.54
N LEU A 157 -23.17 27.88 -15.18
CA LEU A 157 -22.41 26.97 -14.36
C LEU A 157 -22.88 27.04 -12.89
N VAL A 158 -22.96 25.89 -12.26
CA VAL A 158 -23.04 25.76 -10.80
C VAL A 158 -21.63 25.43 -10.32
N THR A 159 -21.04 26.35 -9.57
CA THR A 159 -19.67 26.23 -9.06
C THR A 159 -19.65 26.30 -7.55
N VAL A 160 -18.55 25.87 -6.94
CA VAL A 160 -18.33 25.91 -5.51
C VAL A 160 -16.94 26.49 -5.19
N PRO A 161 -16.76 27.15 -4.04
CA PRO A 161 -15.45 27.62 -3.62
C PRO A 161 -14.56 26.46 -3.14
N GLU A 162 -13.25 26.73 -3.03
CA GLU A 162 -12.31 25.85 -2.35
C GLU A 162 -12.76 25.60 -0.88
N GLY A 163 -12.56 24.38 -0.38
CA GLY A 163 -12.98 24.01 0.97
C GLY A 163 -14.44 23.58 1.11
N THR A 164 -15.21 23.51 0.01
CA THR A 164 -16.58 22.98 0.04
C THR A 164 -16.56 21.52 0.54
N THR A 165 -17.41 21.22 1.55
CA THR A 165 -17.49 19.87 2.11
C THR A 165 -18.23 18.90 1.17
N PRO A 166 -17.98 17.58 1.29
CA PRO A 166 -18.71 16.57 0.50
C PRO A 166 -20.23 16.66 0.65
N GLU A 167 -20.73 16.97 1.85
CA GLU A 167 -22.16 17.12 2.15
C GLU A 167 -22.77 18.32 1.40
N GLN A 168 -22.07 19.46 1.40
CA GLN A 168 -22.47 20.65 0.66
C GLN A 168 -22.48 20.40 -0.84
N ALA A 169 -21.41 19.75 -1.36
CA ALA A 169 -21.32 19.38 -2.76
C ALA A 169 -22.45 18.41 -3.17
N LYS A 170 -22.74 17.38 -2.35
CA LYS A 170 -23.83 16.42 -2.56
C LYS A 170 -25.20 17.13 -2.64
N ALA A 171 -25.45 18.08 -1.75
CA ALA A 171 -26.70 18.86 -1.74
C ALA A 171 -26.88 19.65 -3.05
N LEU A 172 -25.81 20.31 -3.54
CA LEU A 172 -25.83 21.08 -4.78
C LEU A 172 -25.98 20.18 -6.01
N LEU A 173 -25.23 19.07 -6.09
CA LEU A 173 -25.34 18.08 -7.18
C LEU A 173 -26.77 17.55 -7.27
N ASN A 174 -27.39 17.19 -6.13
CA ASN A 174 -28.77 16.71 -6.11
C ASN A 174 -29.79 17.81 -6.48
N LYS A 175 -29.64 19.02 -5.93
CA LYS A 175 -30.55 20.15 -6.20
C LYS A 175 -30.59 20.51 -7.68
N HIS A 176 -29.42 20.56 -8.33
CA HIS A 176 -29.28 20.97 -9.73
C HIS A 176 -29.27 19.80 -10.71
N LYS A 177 -29.38 18.51 -10.23
CA LYS A 177 -29.32 17.29 -11.05
C LYS A 177 -28.05 17.22 -11.89
N LEU A 178 -26.92 17.57 -11.29
CA LEU A 178 -25.60 17.58 -11.91
C LEU A 178 -24.80 16.35 -11.48
N GLU A 179 -23.88 15.94 -12.34
CA GLU A 179 -22.91 14.89 -12.03
C GLU A 179 -21.57 15.45 -11.57
N ARG A 180 -21.34 16.77 -11.77
CA ARG A 180 -20.07 17.44 -11.50
C ARG A 180 -20.29 18.88 -11.05
N LEU A 181 -19.38 19.34 -10.19
CA LEU A 181 -19.25 20.74 -9.77
C LEU A 181 -17.81 21.20 -10.01
N LEU A 182 -17.64 22.37 -10.60
CA LEU A 182 -16.35 23.03 -10.73
C LEU A 182 -16.02 23.74 -9.42
N VAL A 183 -14.82 23.52 -8.90
CA VAL A 183 -14.27 24.25 -7.76
C VAL A 183 -13.46 25.42 -8.31
N ILE A 184 -13.80 26.63 -7.90
CA ILE A 184 -13.18 27.87 -8.40
C ILE A 184 -12.77 28.77 -7.24
N ASN A 185 -11.83 29.68 -7.52
CA ASN A 185 -11.52 30.79 -6.61
C ASN A 185 -12.31 32.07 -7.02
N ASP A 186 -12.10 33.16 -6.27
CA ASP A 186 -12.76 34.46 -6.52
C ASP A 186 -12.41 35.06 -7.89
N ALA A 187 -11.28 34.71 -8.47
CA ALA A 187 -10.86 35.12 -9.81
C ALA A 187 -11.48 34.24 -10.93
N PHE A 188 -12.36 33.28 -10.56
CA PHE A 188 -12.96 32.30 -11.45
C PHE A 188 -11.94 31.37 -12.13
N GLU A 189 -10.81 31.14 -11.49
CA GLU A 189 -9.83 30.15 -11.91
C GLU A 189 -10.23 28.78 -11.42
N LEU A 190 -10.00 27.75 -12.24
CA LEU A 190 -10.27 26.37 -11.89
C LEU A 190 -9.30 25.90 -10.80
N LYS A 191 -9.83 25.42 -9.68
CA LYS A 191 -9.08 24.82 -8.56
C LYS A 191 -9.36 23.33 -8.39
N GLY A 192 -10.43 22.83 -9.03
CA GLY A 192 -10.75 21.40 -8.99
C GLY A 192 -12.11 21.07 -9.60
N LEU A 193 -12.43 19.79 -9.52
CA LEU A 193 -13.68 19.19 -10.00
C LEU A 193 -14.18 18.18 -8.97
N ILE A 194 -15.43 18.31 -8.52
CA ILE A 194 -16.11 17.34 -7.65
C ILE A 194 -17.09 16.54 -8.50
N THR A 195 -17.11 15.22 -8.39
CA THR A 195 -18.08 14.37 -9.09
C THR A 195 -18.94 13.56 -8.13
N VAL A 196 -20.16 13.17 -8.58
CA VAL A 196 -21.03 12.25 -7.83
C VAL A 196 -20.32 10.94 -7.53
N LYS A 197 -19.49 10.45 -8.47
CA LYS A 197 -18.73 9.21 -8.28
C LYS A 197 -17.76 9.30 -7.10
N ASP A 198 -17.07 10.43 -6.93
CA ASP A 198 -16.10 10.63 -5.86
C ASP A 198 -16.78 10.68 -4.49
N ILE A 199 -17.92 11.37 -4.40
CA ILE A 199 -18.73 11.43 -3.17
C ILE A 199 -19.30 10.06 -2.83
N THR A 200 -19.80 9.31 -3.82
CA THR A 200 -20.35 7.95 -3.61
C THR A 200 -19.25 6.99 -3.13
N LYS A 201 -18.07 7.06 -3.71
CA LYS A 201 -16.92 6.22 -3.30
C LYS A 201 -16.50 6.52 -1.86
N GLN A 202 -16.46 7.77 -1.44
CA GLN A 202 -16.19 8.11 -0.03
C GLN A 202 -17.18 7.47 0.94
N THR A 203 -18.45 7.44 0.55
CA THR A 203 -19.50 6.78 1.35
C THR A 203 -19.39 5.25 1.32
N SER A 204 -18.92 4.67 0.20
CA SER A 204 -18.77 3.22 0.03
C SER A 204 -17.60 2.62 0.81
N PHE A 205 -16.56 3.43 1.09
CA PHE A 205 -15.35 3.00 1.81
C PHE A 205 -15.09 3.87 3.04
N PRO A 206 -15.90 3.72 4.12
CA PRO A 206 -15.80 4.56 5.31
C PRO A 206 -14.48 4.33 6.08
N ASN A 207 -13.85 3.16 5.92
CA ASN A 207 -12.59 2.81 6.58
C ASN A 207 -11.35 3.16 5.74
N ALA A 208 -11.51 3.76 4.55
CA ALA A 208 -10.37 4.02 3.69
C ALA A 208 -9.28 4.85 4.37
N ALA A 209 -8.02 4.46 4.15
CA ALA A 209 -6.86 5.21 4.63
C ALA A 209 -6.65 6.45 3.75
N ARG A 210 -6.93 7.63 4.30
CA ARG A 210 -6.90 8.91 3.58
C ARG A 210 -5.94 9.91 4.22
N ASP A 211 -5.39 10.79 3.39
CA ASP A 211 -4.64 11.96 3.86
C ASP A 211 -5.60 13.09 4.29
N ALA A 212 -5.04 14.19 4.80
CA ALA A 212 -5.80 15.34 5.27
C ALA A 212 -6.65 16.02 4.16
N THR A 213 -6.35 15.75 2.89
CA THR A 213 -7.09 16.26 1.72
C THR A 213 -8.10 15.25 1.17
N GLY A 214 -8.29 14.11 1.84
CA GLY A 214 -9.24 13.07 1.47
C GLY A 214 -8.75 12.09 0.39
N ARG A 215 -7.48 12.17 -0.05
CA ARG A 215 -6.90 11.27 -1.03
C ARG A 215 -6.40 9.98 -0.37
N LEU A 216 -6.45 8.87 -1.10
CA LEU A 216 -5.93 7.58 -0.61
C LEU A 216 -4.45 7.67 -0.26
N ARG A 217 -4.06 6.97 0.82
CA ARG A 217 -2.67 6.85 1.27
C ARG A 217 -1.91 5.85 0.41
N VAL A 218 -0.66 6.19 0.08
CA VAL A 218 0.25 5.32 -0.68
C VAL A 218 1.70 5.58 -0.31
N GLY A 219 2.49 4.52 -0.16
CA GLY A 219 3.93 4.60 -0.02
C GLY A 219 4.64 4.12 -1.28
N ALA A 220 5.94 4.39 -1.36
CA ALA A 220 6.79 3.92 -2.44
C ALA A 220 8.18 3.51 -1.92
N ALA A 221 8.69 2.39 -2.45
CA ALA A 221 10.00 1.89 -2.10
C ALA A 221 11.09 2.59 -2.93
N VAL A 222 12.22 2.85 -2.29
CA VAL A 222 13.44 3.36 -2.92
C VAL A 222 14.65 2.56 -2.44
N GLY A 223 15.73 2.59 -3.22
CA GLY A 223 17.02 2.02 -2.85
C GLY A 223 17.94 3.01 -2.16
N VAL A 224 19.24 2.71 -2.21
CA VAL A 224 20.32 3.57 -1.70
C VAL A 224 21.31 3.98 -2.79
N GLY A 225 21.22 3.35 -3.97
CA GLY A 225 22.10 3.54 -5.11
C GLY A 225 21.92 4.87 -5.84
N GLU A 226 22.62 5.01 -6.95
CA GLU A 226 22.57 6.15 -7.85
C GLU A 226 21.16 6.34 -8.43
N GLY A 227 20.74 7.59 -8.69
CA GLY A 227 19.39 7.91 -9.21
C GLY A 227 18.27 7.86 -8.17
N THR A 228 18.59 7.50 -6.89
CA THR A 228 17.57 7.47 -5.83
C THR A 228 17.04 8.86 -5.49
N GLU A 229 17.85 9.89 -5.58
CA GLU A 229 17.47 11.26 -5.23
C GLU A 229 16.44 11.81 -6.21
N GLU A 230 16.66 11.64 -7.51
CA GLU A 230 15.70 12.00 -8.56
C GLU A 230 14.41 11.20 -8.46
N ARG A 231 14.50 9.93 -8.07
CA ARG A 231 13.33 9.08 -7.81
C ARG A 231 12.51 9.61 -6.64
N VAL A 232 13.14 9.94 -5.51
CA VAL A 232 12.45 10.53 -4.35
C VAL A 232 11.77 11.84 -4.74
N GLU A 233 12.46 12.72 -5.47
CA GLU A 233 11.88 13.98 -5.94
C GLU A 233 10.62 13.75 -6.80
N ALA A 234 10.68 12.80 -7.76
CA ALA A 234 9.54 12.47 -8.60
C ALA A 234 8.36 11.91 -7.79
N LEU A 235 8.62 11.05 -6.79
CA LEU A 235 7.61 10.48 -5.91
C LEU A 235 6.96 11.55 -5.02
N VAL A 236 7.74 12.48 -4.48
CA VAL A 236 7.23 13.59 -3.67
C VAL A 236 6.35 14.51 -4.52
N LYS A 237 6.76 14.84 -5.75
CA LYS A 237 5.93 15.59 -6.71
C LYS A 237 4.62 14.86 -7.05
N ALA A 238 4.63 13.53 -7.10
CA ALA A 238 3.44 12.72 -7.31
C ALA A 238 2.51 12.64 -6.07
N GLY A 239 2.96 13.15 -4.91
CA GLY A 239 2.18 13.23 -3.67
C GLY A 239 2.26 11.97 -2.81
N VAL A 240 3.37 11.21 -2.85
CA VAL A 240 3.59 10.05 -1.98
C VAL A 240 3.47 10.44 -0.50
N ASP A 241 2.88 9.56 0.33
CA ASP A 241 2.73 9.81 1.77
C ASP A 241 3.94 9.33 2.57
N ALA A 242 4.58 8.24 2.14
CA ALA A 242 5.74 7.68 2.80
C ALA A 242 6.77 7.15 1.79
N ILE A 243 8.05 7.37 2.09
CA ILE A 243 9.19 6.76 1.38
C ILE A 243 9.70 5.59 2.23
N VAL A 244 9.80 4.42 1.61
CA VAL A 244 10.36 3.21 2.24
C VAL A 244 11.75 2.96 1.66
N VAL A 245 12.79 3.20 2.46
CA VAL A 245 14.18 2.84 2.11
C VAL A 245 14.32 1.34 2.34
N ASP A 246 14.16 0.57 1.27
CA ASP A 246 13.92 -0.87 1.29
C ASP A 246 15.14 -1.66 0.77
N THR A 247 15.88 -2.29 1.68
CA THR A 247 17.07 -3.09 1.39
C THR A 247 17.03 -4.43 2.11
N ALA A 248 17.89 -5.36 1.71
CA ALA A 248 18.06 -6.65 2.40
C ALA A 248 18.67 -6.49 3.81
N HIS A 249 19.42 -5.38 4.04
CA HIS A 249 20.06 -5.10 5.33
C HIS A 249 19.97 -3.61 5.69
N GLY A 250 18.93 -3.24 6.44
CA GLY A 250 18.67 -1.85 6.84
C GLY A 250 19.67 -1.27 7.84
N HIS A 251 20.44 -2.09 8.56
CA HIS A 251 21.49 -1.63 9.47
C HIS A 251 22.83 -1.44 8.74
N SER A 252 22.80 -0.74 7.62
CA SER A 252 23.97 -0.43 6.82
C SER A 252 24.16 1.08 6.69
N HIS A 253 25.40 1.52 6.49
CA HIS A 253 25.74 2.95 6.39
C HIS A 253 24.91 3.65 5.31
N GLY A 254 24.81 3.06 4.10
CA GLY A 254 24.06 3.66 3.00
C GLY A 254 22.56 3.85 3.30
N VAL A 255 21.95 2.92 4.05
CA VAL A 255 20.54 3.05 4.46
C VAL A 255 20.36 4.17 5.47
N LEU A 256 21.22 4.24 6.49
CA LEU A 256 21.16 5.30 7.51
C LEU A 256 21.32 6.68 6.89
N GLU A 257 22.30 6.85 6.01
CA GLU A 257 22.51 8.14 5.30
C GLU A 257 21.36 8.46 4.35
N ARG A 258 20.77 7.47 3.67
CA ARG A 258 19.61 7.70 2.80
C ARG A 258 18.37 8.13 3.60
N VAL A 259 18.07 7.47 4.72
CA VAL A 259 16.99 7.89 5.63
C VAL A 259 17.19 9.34 6.09
N LYS A 260 18.39 9.66 6.56
CA LYS A 260 18.76 11.01 7.00
C LYS A 260 18.60 12.04 5.87
N TRP A 261 19.08 11.71 4.66
CA TRP A 261 18.98 12.60 3.50
C TRP A 261 17.52 12.89 3.14
N VAL A 262 16.66 11.87 3.10
CA VAL A 262 15.23 12.08 2.81
C VAL A 262 14.58 12.98 3.84
N LYS A 263 14.83 12.75 5.13
CA LYS A 263 14.27 13.59 6.21
C LYS A 263 14.75 15.02 6.18
N GLN A 264 16.00 15.25 5.79
CA GLN A 264 16.57 16.62 5.68
C GLN A 264 15.96 17.39 4.50
N ASN A 265 15.77 16.74 3.35
CA ASN A 265 15.27 17.41 2.15
C ASN A 265 13.74 17.46 2.08
N TYR A 266 13.04 16.48 2.68
CA TYR A 266 11.58 16.36 2.66
C TYR A 266 11.03 16.06 4.07
N PRO A 267 11.14 16.99 5.04
CA PRO A 267 10.82 16.75 6.45
C PRO A 267 9.33 16.41 6.68
N HIS A 268 8.46 16.78 5.75
CA HIS A 268 7.01 16.50 5.78
C HIS A 268 6.64 15.11 5.28
N ILE A 269 7.57 14.36 4.68
CA ILE A 269 7.36 12.99 4.22
C ILE A 269 7.80 12.02 5.32
N ASP A 270 6.97 11.01 5.61
CA ASP A 270 7.36 9.95 6.53
C ASP A 270 8.36 8.98 5.86
N VAL A 271 9.38 8.58 6.59
CA VAL A 271 10.44 7.71 6.10
C VAL A 271 10.47 6.42 6.91
N VAL A 272 10.38 5.29 6.22
CA VAL A 272 10.53 3.95 6.78
C VAL A 272 11.88 3.38 6.38
N GLY A 273 12.67 2.92 7.35
CA GLY A 273 13.94 2.22 7.09
C GLY A 273 13.81 0.72 7.29
N GLY A 274 14.42 -0.07 6.42
CA GLY A 274 14.44 -1.54 6.56
C GLY A 274 15.23 -2.27 5.45
N ASN A 275 15.34 -3.65 5.58
CA ASN A 275 14.81 -4.46 6.68
C ASN A 275 15.84 -4.65 7.79
N ILE A 276 15.34 -4.78 9.00
CA ILE A 276 16.15 -5.01 10.19
C ILE A 276 15.63 -6.22 10.98
N ALA A 277 16.42 -6.68 11.96
CA ALA A 277 16.00 -7.77 12.85
C ALA A 277 16.48 -7.61 14.30
N THR A 278 17.08 -6.45 14.65
CA THR A 278 17.65 -6.21 15.98
C THR A 278 17.28 -4.84 16.54
N GLY A 279 17.21 -4.73 17.87
CA GLY A 279 16.97 -3.47 18.55
C GLY A 279 18.03 -2.39 18.26
N ALA A 280 19.31 -2.81 18.15
CA ALA A 280 20.39 -1.88 17.81
C ALA A 280 20.21 -1.22 16.44
N ALA A 281 19.73 -2.01 15.44
CA ALA A 281 19.41 -1.50 14.12
C ALA A 281 18.23 -0.52 14.15
N ALA A 282 17.21 -0.83 14.96
CA ALA A 282 16.06 0.05 15.13
C ALA A 282 16.47 1.43 15.71
N LEU A 283 17.27 1.43 16.78
CA LEU A 283 17.76 2.68 17.38
C LEU A 283 18.65 3.47 16.42
N ALA A 284 19.45 2.80 15.59
CA ALA A 284 20.26 3.48 14.57
C ALA A 284 19.39 4.19 13.52
N LEU A 285 18.30 3.53 13.06
CA LEU A 285 17.33 4.14 12.13
C LEU A 285 16.56 5.30 12.77
N VAL A 286 16.12 5.16 14.03
CA VAL A 286 15.48 6.25 14.79
C VAL A 286 16.41 7.46 14.88
N LYS A 287 17.69 7.24 15.20
CA LYS A 287 18.71 8.31 15.24
C LYS A 287 18.93 8.96 13.86
N ALA A 288 18.79 8.21 12.77
CA ALA A 288 18.86 8.73 11.41
C ALA A 288 17.59 9.51 11.01
N GLY A 289 16.52 9.48 11.81
CA GLY A 289 15.27 10.22 11.58
C GLY A 289 14.13 9.39 10.99
N ALA A 290 14.21 8.07 11.02
CA ALA A 290 13.12 7.22 10.56
C ALA A 290 11.84 7.44 11.37
N ASP A 291 10.69 7.47 10.67
CA ASP A 291 9.35 7.59 11.25
C ASP A 291 8.70 6.23 11.49
N ALA A 292 9.22 5.17 10.90
CA ALA A 292 8.92 3.77 11.19
C ALA A 292 10.10 2.89 10.80
N VAL A 293 10.13 1.65 11.31
CA VAL A 293 11.12 0.65 10.93
C VAL A 293 10.43 -0.61 10.42
N LYS A 294 11.05 -1.28 9.44
CA LYS A 294 10.51 -2.50 8.82
C LYS A 294 11.36 -3.71 9.21
N VAL A 295 10.72 -4.72 9.83
CA VAL A 295 11.37 -5.84 10.51
C VAL A 295 11.13 -7.14 9.77
N GLY A 296 12.23 -7.80 9.36
CA GLY A 296 12.18 -9.13 8.74
C GLY A 296 13.39 -9.40 7.85
N ILE A 297 14.28 -10.26 8.31
CA ILE A 297 15.43 -10.75 7.55
C ILE A 297 15.21 -12.24 7.27
N GLY A 298 14.83 -12.54 6.02
CA GLY A 298 14.64 -13.89 5.51
C GLY A 298 13.34 -14.63 5.89
N PRO A 299 12.25 -14.05 6.44
CA PRO A 299 11.05 -14.82 6.78
C PRO A 299 10.12 -15.06 5.57
N GLY A 300 10.30 -14.40 4.45
CA GLY A 300 9.43 -14.52 3.28
C GLY A 300 9.49 -15.89 2.62
N SER A 301 8.36 -16.40 2.13
CA SER A 301 8.23 -17.74 1.53
C SER A 301 9.11 -17.99 0.29
N ILE A 302 9.49 -16.90 -0.40
CA ILE A 302 10.35 -16.93 -1.60
C ILE A 302 11.75 -16.40 -1.34
N CYS A 303 12.09 -16.10 -0.07
CA CYS A 303 13.40 -15.61 0.34
C CYS A 303 14.32 -16.78 0.69
N THR A 304 15.54 -16.76 0.16
CA THR A 304 16.57 -17.78 0.46
C THR A 304 17.77 -17.21 1.22
N THR A 305 17.73 -15.97 1.68
CA THR A 305 18.81 -15.30 2.42
C THR A 305 19.34 -16.14 3.58
N ARG A 306 18.46 -16.74 4.38
CA ARG A 306 18.86 -17.59 5.53
C ARG A 306 19.64 -18.83 5.12
N ILE A 307 19.42 -19.35 3.93
CA ILE A 307 20.10 -20.54 3.41
C ILE A 307 21.36 -20.13 2.65
N VAL A 308 21.27 -19.14 1.76
CA VAL A 308 22.36 -18.71 0.89
C VAL A 308 23.43 -17.92 1.66
N ALA A 309 23.00 -16.96 2.47
CA ALA A 309 23.91 -16.12 3.26
C ALA A 309 24.10 -16.61 4.71
N GLY A 310 23.26 -17.52 5.21
CA GLY A 310 23.29 -18.00 6.59
C GLY A 310 22.87 -16.93 7.61
N VAL A 311 22.22 -15.85 7.18
CA VAL A 311 21.87 -14.69 8.01
C VAL A 311 20.35 -14.55 8.16
N GLY A 312 19.88 -14.29 9.37
CA GLY A 312 18.48 -14.04 9.66
C GLY A 312 18.16 -14.20 11.15
N VAL A 313 16.97 -13.75 11.52
CA VAL A 313 16.40 -13.93 12.87
C VAL A 313 14.97 -14.41 12.72
N PRO A 314 14.53 -15.45 13.45
CA PRO A 314 13.14 -15.87 13.52
C PRO A 314 12.22 -14.72 13.90
N GLN A 315 11.04 -14.65 13.26
CA GLN A 315 10.30 -13.40 13.13
C GLN A 315 9.71 -12.86 14.45
N ILE A 316 9.23 -13.73 15.33
CA ILE A 316 8.71 -13.31 16.65
C ILE A 316 9.83 -12.66 17.48
N MET A 317 11.01 -13.29 17.53
CA MET A 317 12.15 -12.71 18.26
C MET A 317 12.63 -11.40 17.63
N ALA A 318 12.62 -11.28 16.30
CA ALA A 318 12.99 -10.05 15.62
C ALA A 318 12.04 -8.91 15.97
N ILE A 319 10.72 -9.17 15.95
CA ILE A 319 9.68 -8.19 16.31
C ILE A 319 9.83 -7.77 17.76
N ASP A 320 9.92 -8.71 18.70
CA ASP A 320 10.03 -8.45 20.13
C ASP A 320 11.30 -7.64 20.49
N SER A 321 12.45 -8.04 19.94
CA SER A 321 13.72 -7.30 20.14
C SER A 321 13.64 -5.86 19.65
N VAL A 322 13.02 -5.62 18.50
CA VAL A 322 12.85 -4.27 17.95
C VAL A 322 11.80 -3.50 18.74
N ALA A 323 10.65 -4.11 19.06
CA ALA A 323 9.59 -3.47 19.85
C ALA A 323 10.11 -3.00 21.22
N THR A 324 10.87 -3.86 21.91
CA THR A 324 11.50 -3.52 23.19
C THR A 324 12.44 -2.32 23.06
N ALA A 325 13.27 -2.28 22.04
CA ALA A 325 14.20 -1.18 21.82
C ALA A 325 13.49 0.14 21.44
N LEU A 326 12.33 0.07 20.81
CA LEU A 326 11.57 1.25 20.37
C LEU A 326 10.68 1.86 21.48
N GLN A 327 10.58 1.23 22.65
CA GLN A 327 9.79 1.78 23.76
C GLN A 327 10.20 3.22 24.09
N GLY A 328 9.21 4.11 24.18
CA GLY A 328 9.42 5.52 24.47
C GLY A 328 9.92 6.38 23.29
N THR A 329 10.22 5.81 22.12
CA THR A 329 10.68 6.58 20.95
C THR A 329 9.52 7.16 20.12
N GLY A 330 8.32 6.62 20.25
CA GLY A 330 7.15 6.96 19.43
C GLY A 330 7.28 6.49 17.97
N VAL A 331 8.26 5.63 17.64
CA VAL A 331 8.45 5.06 16.29
C VAL A 331 7.82 3.67 16.24
N PRO A 332 6.83 3.43 15.37
CA PRO A 332 6.24 2.11 15.21
C PRO A 332 7.12 1.18 14.37
N LEU A 333 6.87 -0.12 14.49
CA LEU A 333 7.46 -1.14 13.64
C LEU A 333 6.41 -1.82 12.75
N ILE A 334 6.84 -2.20 11.54
CA ILE A 334 6.11 -2.95 10.54
C ILE A 334 6.72 -4.34 10.46
N ALA A 335 5.97 -5.39 10.78
CA ALA A 335 6.44 -6.77 10.66
C ALA A 335 6.30 -7.23 9.20
N ASP A 336 7.42 -7.53 8.54
CA ASP A 336 7.47 -7.85 7.12
C ASP A 336 7.89 -9.31 6.89
N GLY A 337 6.99 -10.09 6.29
CA GLY A 337 7.21 -11.45 5.85
C GLY A 337 6.87 -12.53 6.89
N GLY A 338 6.74 -13.76 6.40
CA GLY A 338 6.41 -14.95 7.20
C GLY A 338 4.93 -15.13 7.51
N ILE A 339 4.07 -14.22 7.09
CA ILE A 339 2.61 -14.25 7.35
C ILE A 339 1.92 -15.18 6.35
N ARG A 340 1.25 -16.21 6.85
CA ARG A 340 0.48 -17.19 6.07
C ARG A 340 -1.00 -17.20 6.45
N TYR A 341 -1.30 -16.92 7.71
CA TYR A 341 -2.65 -16.95 8.29
C TYR A 341 -2.93 -15.67 9.07
N SER A 342 -4.21 -15.39 9.35
CA SER A 342 -4.60 -14.28 10.22
C SER A 342 -4.07 -14.41 11.65
N GLY A 343 -3.86 -15.65 12.13
CA GLY A 343 -3.23 -15.92 13.42
C GLY A 343 -1.77 -15.41 13.49
N ASP A 344 -1.02 -15.47 12.38
CA ASP A 344 0.35 -14.93 12.34
C ASP A 344 0.33 -13.41 12.49
N ILE A 345 -0.68 -12.73 11.89
CA ILE A 345 -0.88 -11.28 12.05
C ILE A 345 -1.14 -10.95 13.51
N ALA A 346 -2.05 -11.67 14.16
CA ALA A 346 -2.37 -11.47 15.58
C ALA A 346 -1.14 -11.65 16.48
N LYS A 347 -0.32 -12.69 16.21
CA LYS A 347 0.94 -12.93 16.91
C LYS A 347 1.96 -11.81 16.68
N ALA A 348 2.09 -11.31 15.43
CA ALA A 348 2.98 -10.19 15.13
C ALA A 348 2.57 -8.91 15.87
N LEU A 349 1.27 -8.60 15.90
CA LEU A 349 0.72 -7.45 16.64
C LEU A 349 0.96 -7.59 18.13
N ALA A 350 0.67 -8.75 18.73
CA ALA A 350 0.92 -9.03 20.13
C ALA A 350 2.42 -8.95 20.49
N ALA A 351 3.32 -9.35 19.59
CA ALA A 351 4.76 -9.21 19.80
C ALA A 351 5.27 -7.76 19.67
N GLY A 352 4.40 -6.80 19.35
CA GLY A 352 4.71 -5.36 19.34
C GLY A 352 4.64 -4.67 17.99
N ALA A 353 4.29 -5.37 16.90
CA ALA A 353 4.10 -4.72 15.60
C ALA A 353 2.89 -3.79 15.60
N SER A 354 2.99 -2.66 14.91
CA SER A 354 1.85 -1.77 14.66
C SER A 354 1.08 -2.14 13.40
N SER A 355 1.78 -2.66 12.40
CA SER A 355 1.20 -3.16 11.16
C SER A 355 2.04 -4.32 10.62
N VAL A 356 1.48 -5.06 9.67
CA VAL A 356 2.15 -6.19 9.02
C VAL A 356 2.21 -5.99 7.52
N MET A 357 3.36 -6.30 6.92
CA MET A 357 3.54 -6.26 5.48
C MET A 357 3.47 -7.68 4.91
N MET A 358 2.70 -7.85 3.84
CA MET A 358 2.45 -9.16 3.23
C MET A 358 2.72 -9.12 1.72
N GLY A 359 3.48 -10.12 1.24
CA GLY A 359 3.72 -10.38 -0.18
C GLY A 359 2.84 -11.51 -0.71
N GLY A 360 3.14 -12.76 -0.30
CA GLY A 360 2.49 -13.96 -0.82
C GLY A 360 0.97 -14.03 -0.67
N MET A 361 0.42 -13.39 0.37
CA MET A 361 -1.02 -13.32 0.55
C MET A 361 -1.70 -12.52 -0.56
N PHE A 362 -1.07 -11.45 -1.02
CA PHE A 362 -1.61 -10.55 -2.04
C PHE A 362 -1.16 -10.89 -3.47
N ALA A 363 -0.02 -11.56 -3.66
CA ALA A 363 0.52 -11.88 -4.98
C ALA A 363 -0.46 -12.65 -5.89
N GLY A 364 -1.32 -13.51 -5.31
CA GLY A 364 -2.32 -14.29 -6.03
C GLY A 364 -3.63 -13.55 -6.32
N THR A 365 -3.75 -12.28 -5.93
CA THR A 365 -5.00 -11.54 -6.07
C THR A 365 -5.19 -10.97 -7.47
N GLU A 366 -6.44 -10.66 -7.80
CA GLU A 366 -6.80 -10.03 -9.08
C GLU A 366 -6.12 -8.66 -9.25
N GLU A 367 -5.98 -7.91 -8.15
CA GLU A 367 -5.46 -6.54 -8.13
C GLU A 367 -3.93 -6.48 -8.19
N ALA A 368 -3.22 -7.57 -7.89
CA ALA A 368 -1.77 -7.66 -8.03
C ALA A 368 -1.34 -7.61 -9.51
N PRO A 369 -0.12 -7.13 -9.83
CA PRO A 369 0.41 -7.13 -11.19
C PRO A 369 0.51 -8.53 -11.82
N GLY A 370 0.62 -8.57 -13.13
CA GLY A 370 0.79 -9.79 -13.91
C GLY A 370 -0.51 -10.49 -14.27
N GLU A 371 -0.42 -11.37 -15.26
CA GLU A 371 -1.54 -12.12 -15.81
C GLU A 371 -1.84 -13.39 -15.02
N VAL A 372 -3.06 -13.89 -15.16
CA VAL A 372 -3.47 -15.20 -14.64
C VAL A 372 -2.93 -16.29 -15.57
N ILE A 373 -2.16 -17.21 -15.01
CA ILE A 373 -1.54 -18.33 -15.71
C ILE A 373 -2.35 -19.60 -15.47
N LEU A 374 -2.80 -20.24 -16.54
CA LEU A 374 -3.44 -21.55 -16.42
C LEU A 374 -2.37 -22.67 -16.44
N PHE A 375 -2.33 -23.47 -15.39
CA PHE A 375 -1.41 -24.60 -15.28
C PHE A 375 -2.11 -25.81 -14.65
N GLN A 376 -2.06 -26.96 -15.30
CA GLN A 376 -2.70 -28.20 -14.87
C GLN A 376 -4.18 -28.01 -14.43
N GLY A 377 -4.94 -27.23 -15.22
CA GLY A 377 -6.35 -26.98 -14.97
C GLY A 377 -6.65 -26.02 -13.81
N ARG A 378 -5.63 -25.38 -13.22
CA ARG A 378 -5.78 -24.40 -12.14
C ARG A 378 -5.18 -23.06 -12.53
N SER A 379 -5.76 -21.97 -11.99
CA SER A 379 -5.29 -20.60 -12.21
C SER A 379 -4.24 -20.22 -11.17
N TYR A 380 -3.17 -19.60 -11.63
CA TYR A 380 -2.04 -19.11 -10.82
C TYR A 380 -1.66 -17.70 -11.23
N LYS A 381 -0.88 -17.03 -10.38
CA LYS A 381 -0.15 -15.80 -10.71
C LYS A 381 1.34 -15.98 -10.42
N SER A 382 2.18 -15.27 -11.17
CA SER A 382 3.61 -15.22 -10.90
C SER A 382 3.86 -14.57 -9.54
N TYR A 383 4.81 -15.10 -8.80
CA TYR A 383 5.29 -14.54 -7.54
C TYR A 383 6.78 -14.79 -7.41
N ARG A 384 7.58 -13.71 -7.25
CA ARG A 384 9.02 -13.83 -7.15
C ARG A 384 9.60 -12.97 -6.04
N GLY A 385 10.73 -13.43 -5.49
CA GLY A 385 11.53 -12.66 -4.55
C GLY A 385 12.25 -11.52 -5.25
N MET A 386 12.40 -10.39 -4.56
CA MET A 386 13.18 -9.26 -5.08
C MET A 386 14.67 -9.61 -5.23
N GLY A 387 15.16 -10.67 -4.56
CA GLY A 387 16.48 -11.25 -4.74
C GLY A 387 16.54 -12.39 -5.76
N SER A 388 15.51 -12.63 -6.55
CA SER A 388 15.57 -13.57 -7.68
C SER A 388 16.35 -12.97 -8.84
N ILE A 389 16.89 -13.82 -9.72
CA ILE A 389 17.69 -13.38 -10.88
C ILE A 389 16.89 -12.39 -11.74
N GLY A 390 15.66 -12.74 -12.10
CA GLY A 390 14.82 -11.89 -12.95
C GLY A 390 14.46 -10.55 -12.30
N ALA A 391 14.21 -10.52 -10.98
CA ALA A 391 13.94 -9.28 -10.28
C ALA A 391 15.20 -8.39 -10.19
N MET A 392 16.37 -8.99 -9.93
CA MET A 392 17.64 -8.26 -9.87
C MET A 392 18.05 -7.68 -11.22
N GLN A 393 17.79 -8.38 -12.31
CA GLN A 393 18.01 -7.86 -13.67
C GLN A 393 17.09 -6.69 -14.04
N GLN A 394 15.95 -6.57 -13.39
CA GLN A 394 14.98 -5.49 -13.61
C GLN A 394 15.12 -4.30 -12.64
N GLY A 395 16.16 -4.29 -11.79
CA GLY A 395 16.49 -3.13 -10.98
C GLY A 395 16.55 -3.36 -9.46
N SER A 396 16.35 -4.59 -8.96
CA SER A 396 16.42 -4.86 -7.51
C SER A 396 17.81 -5.34 -7.03
N ALA A 397 18.83 -5.36 -7.89
CA ALA A 397 20.18 -5.77 -7.52
C ALA A 397 20.80 -4.88 -6.41
N ASP A 398 20.50 -3.59 -6.41
CA ASP A 398 20.91 -2.63 -5.38
C ASP A 398 20.38 -3.00 -3.98
N ARG A 399 19.19 -3.62 -3.89
CA ARG A 399 18.62 -4.10 -2.64
C ARG A 399 19.55 -5.10 -1.92
N TYR A 400 20.32 -5.86 -2.71
CA TYR A 400 21.24 -6.90 -2.25
C TYR A 400 22.72 -6.50 -2.38
N PHE A 401 23.00 -5.21 -2.60
CA PHE A 401 24.36 -4.65 -2.77
C PHE A 401 25.13 -5.30 -3.92
N GLN A 402 24.43 -5.72 -4.99
CA GLN A 402 24.97 -6.41 -6.16
C GLN A 402 24.85 -5.57 -7.45
N GLU A 403 24.91 -4.24 -7.33
CA GLU A 403 24.94 -3.35 -8.49
C GLU A 403 26.23 -3.54 -9.29
N SER A 404 26.12 -3.54 -10.62
CA SER A 404 27.29 -3.47 -11.48
C SER A 404 27.54 -2.03 -11.90
N SER A 405 28.79 -1.61 -11.90
CA SER A 405 29.23 -0.29 -12.41
C SER A 405 28.92 -0.05 -13.89
N THR A 406 28.44 -1.06 -14.62
CA THR A 406 28.12 -1.03 -16.06
C THR A 406 26.62 -1.07 -16.35
N GLY A 407 25.76 -0.93 -15.34
CA GLY A 407 24.31 -0.71 -15.51
C GLY A 407 23.44 -1.93 -15.82
N ASN A 408 24.00 -3.06 -16.22
CA ASN A 408 23.23 -4.29 -16.42
C ASN A 408 24.01 -5.49 -15.85
N PRO A 409 23.65 -6.01 -14.65
CA PRO A 409 24.39 -7.10 -14.04
C PRO A 409 24.27 -8.36 -14.92
N ASN A 410 25.41 -8.90 -15.33
CA ASN A 410 25.45 -10.21 -16.02
C ASN A 410 24.83 -11.27 -15.08
N ALA A 411 23.78 -11.95 -15.53
CA ALA A 411 23.05 -12.96 -14.75
C ALA A 411 23.97 -14.01 -14.12
N ASP A 412 25.05 -14.38 -14.82
CA ASP A 412 26.02 -15.39 -14.35
C ASP A 412 26.87 -14.92 -13.16
N LYS A 413 26.85 -13.63 -12.83
CA LYS A 413 27.62 -13.05 -11.71
C LYS A 413 26.74 -12.67 -10.51
N LEU A 414 25.41 -12.76 -10.63
CA LEU A 414 24.48 -12.50 -9.54
C LEU A 414 24.42 -13.69 -8.59
N VAL A 415 24.36 -13.41 -7.30
CA VAL A 415 24.10 -14.42 -6.24
C VAL A 415 22.66 -14.22 -5.75
N PRO A 416 21.69 -15.04 -6.22
CA PRO A 416 20.30 -14.84 -5.85
C PRO A 416 20.03 -15.22 -4.39
N GLU A 417 19.27 -14.38 -3.72
CA GLU A 417 18.72 -14.62 -2.38
C GLU A 417 17.19 -14.76 -2.38
N GLY A 418 16.63 -15.16 -3.50
CA GLY A 418 15.22 -15.40 -3.70
C GLY A 418 14.95 -16.26 -4.92
N ILE A 419 13.75 -16.82 -4.99
CA ILE A 419 13.29 -17.68 -6.08
C ILE A 419 12.17 -17.01 -6.87
N GLU A 420 11.94 -17.54 -8.06
CA GLU A 420 10.76 -17.25 -8.90
C GLU A 420 9.82 -18.45 -8.85
N GLY A 421 8.55 -18.18 -8.65
CA GLY A 421 7.51 -19.19 -8.53
C GLY A 421 6.15 -18.69 -8.95
N ARG A 422 5.14 -19.42 -8.56
CA ARG A 422 3.73 -19.08 -8.77
C ARG A 422 2.94 -19.36 -7.51
N VAL A 423 1.88 -18.58 -7.30
CA VAL A 423 0.91 -18.78 -6.23
C VAL A 423 -0.48 -19.02 -6.83
N PRO A 424 -1.35 -19.80 -6.17
CA PRO A 424 -2.73 -19.96 -6.63
C PRO A 424 -3.42 -18.59 -6.78
N TYR A 425 -4.21 -18.45 -7.87
CA TYR A 425 -5.08 -17.30 -8.02
C TYR A 425 -6.17 -17.34 -6.95
N LYS A 426 -6.39 -16.21 -6.28
CA LYS A 426 -7.24 -16.11 -5.09
C LYS A 426 -8.48 -15.23 -5.30
N GLY A 427 -8.68 -14.69 -6.51
CA GLY A 427 -9.75 -13.72 -6.77
C GLY A 427 -9.44 -12.34 -6.15
N SER A 428 -10.49 -11.60 -5.80
CA SER A 428 -10.34 -10.24 -5.27
C SER A 428 -9.64 -10.21 -3.91
N MET A 429 -8.75 -9.23 -3.75
CA MET A 429 -8.05 -8.91 -2.52
C MET A 429 -9.01 -8.58 -1.37
N ILE A 430 -10.15 -7.96 -1.66
CA ILE A 430 -11.16 -7.58 -0.66
C ILE A 430 -11.59 -8.79 0.17
N SER A 431 -11.82 -9.95 -0.49
CA SER A 431 -12.19 -11.19 0.20
C SER A 431 -11.11 -11.67 1.16
N ILE A 432 -9.84 -11.54 0.77
CA ILE A 432 -8.70 -11.91 1.63
C ILE A 432 -8.61 -10.98 2.82
N VAL A 433 -8.70 -9.67 2.61
CA VAL A 433 -8.67 -8.67 3.68
C VAL A 433 -9.79 -8.91 4.67
N TYR A 434 -11.01 -9.21 4.20
CA TYR A 434 -12.14 -9.53 5.06
C TYR A 434 -11.85 -10.74 5.98
N GLN A 435 -11.27 -11.82 5.44
CA GLN A 435 -10.90 -13.00 6.24
C GLN A 435 -9.77 -12.69 7.22
N MET A 436 -8.76 -11.92 6.81
CA MET A 436 -7.65 -11.53 7.70
C MET A 436 -8.16 -10.64 8.84
N ALA A 437 -8.95 -9.61 8.55
CA ALA A 437 -9.54 -8.74 9.55
C ALA A 437 -10.46 -9.51 10.52
N GLY A 438 -11.27 -10.44 10.00
CA GLY A 438 -12.11 -11.31 10.82
C GLY A 438 -11.29 -12.18 11.79
N GLY A 439 -10.20 -12.78 11.32
CA GLY A 439 -9.32 -13.59 12.16
C GLY A 439 -8.58 -12.77 13.23
N ILE A 440 -8.13 -11.55 12.91
CA ILE A 440 -7.53 -10.64 13.90
C ILE A 440 -8.57 -10.29 14.97
N ARG A 441 -9.79 -9.92 14.58
CA ARG A 441 -10.88 -9.61 15.52
C ARG A 441 -11.25 -10.79 16.42
N ALA A 442 -11.26 -12.01 15.87
CA ALA A 442 -11.47 -13.23 16.64
C ALA A 442 -10.38 -13.41 17.71
N SER A 443 -9.10 -13.25 17.32
CA SER A 443 -7.97 -13.32 18.23
C SER A 443 -8.06 -12.26 19.35
N MET A 444 -8.40 -11.02 19.00
CA MET A 444 -8.63 -9.94 19.96
C MET A 444 -9.75 -10.29 20.95
N GLY A 445 -10.84 -10.88 20.46
CA GLY A 445 -11.93 -11.37 21.31
C GLY A 445 -11.49 -12.44 22.30
N TYR A 446 -10.70 -13.43 21.86
CA TYR A 446 -10.15 -14.47 22.73
C TYR A 446 -9.17 -13.91 23.78
N CYS A 447 -8.37 -12.90 23.42
CA CYS A 447 -7.39 -12.29 24.33
C CYS A 447 -7.98 -11.17 25.21
N GLY A 448 -9.26 -10.82 25.07
CA GLY A 448 -9.89 -9.72 25.80
C GLY A 448 -9.37 -8.33 25.44
N CYS A 449 -8.90 -8.15 24.19
CA CYS A 449 -8.27 -6.93 23.70
C CYS A 449 -9.21 -6.15 22.77
N ALA A 450 -9.58 -4.93 23.14
CA ALA A 450 -10.46 -4.08 22.33
C ALA A 450 -9.73 -3.35 21.19
N THR A 451 -8.43 -3.11 21.34
CA THR A 451 -7.58 -2.35 20.42
C THR A 451 -6.28 -3.10 20.09
N ILE A 452 -5.58 -2.67 19.04
CA ILE A 452 -4.24 -3.18 18.71
C ILE A 452 -3.24 -2.89 19.86
N ASP A 453 -3.38 -1.75 20.53
CA ASP A 453 -2.51 -1.41 21.67
C ASP A 453 -2.79 -2.32 22.87
N ASP A 454 -4.04 -2.74 23.09
CA ASP A 454 -4.33 -3.79 24.08
C ASP A 454 -3.63 -5.10 23.74
N MET A 455 -3.62 -5.52 22.45
CA MET A 455 -2.91 -6.73 22.02
C MET A 455 -1.42 -6.66 22.35
N LYS A 456 -0.76 -5.53 22.10
CA LYS A 456 0.66 -5.32 22.41
C LYS A 456 0.97 -5.38 23.89
N ASN A 457 0.05 -4.90 24.75
CA ASN A 457 0.32 -4.70 26.16
C ASN A 457 -0.25 -5.79 27.07
N LYS A 458 -1.25 -6.57 26.61
CA LYS A 458 -1.98 -7.51 27.46
C LYS A 458 -1.89 -8.96 26.99
N ALA A 459 -1.71 -9.19 25.67
CA ALA A 459 -1.67 -10.56 25.15
C ALA A 459 -0.42 -11.29 25.63
N GLU A 460 -0.60 -12.53 26.04
CA GLU A 460 0.47 -13.41 26.52
C GLU A 460 0.72 -14.53 25.52
N PHE A 461 1.96 -14.99 25.48
CA PHE A 461 2.38 -16.08 24.63
C PHE A 461 2.71 -17.33 25.43
N VAL A 462 2.45 -18.50 24.86
CA VAL A 462 2.99 -19.77 25.27
C VAL A 462 3.85 -20.34 24.15
N GLU A 463 5.03 -20.83 24.48
CA GLU A 463 5.86 -21.59 23.56
C GLU A 463 5.30 -23.01 23.38
N ILE A 464 5.22 -23.49 22.14
CA ILE A 464 4.74 -24.81 21.80
C ILE A 464 5.81 -25.67 21.14
N THR A 465 5.63 -26.98 21.18
CA THR A 465 6.50 -27.96 20.54
C THR A 465 6.04 -28.23 19.09
N THR A 466 6.86 -28.98 18.35
CA THR A 466 6.46 -29.51 17.01
C THR A 466 5.18 -30.36 17.10
N ALA A 467 4.90 -31.01 18.23
CA ALA A 467 3.64 -31.72 18.43
C ALA A 467 2.48 -30.75 18.56
N GLY A 468 2.65 -29.63 19.28
CA GLY A 468 1.63 -28.60 19.45
C GLY A 468 1.28 -27.89 18.14
N ILE A 469 2.25 -27.66 17.23
CA ILE A 469 1.89 -27.10 15.92
C ILE A 469 1.11 -28.09 15.05
N ARG A 470 1.42 -29.40 15.11
CA ARG A 470 0.61 -30.43 14.43
C ARG A 470 -0.82 -30.50 14.99
N GLU A 471 -1.00 -30.42 16.31
CA GLU A 471 -2.29 -30.36 16.95
C GLU A 471 -3.10 -29.13 16.53
N SER A 472 -2.42 -28.02 16.23
CA SER A 472 -3.03 -26.76 15.80
C SER A 472 -3.59 -26.82 14.38
N HIS A 473 -3.09 -27.70 13.53
CA HIS A 473 -3.61 -27.94 12.20
C HIS A 473 -4.71 -29.01 12.19
N VAL A 474 -5.54 -28.97 11.15
CA VAL A 474 -6.56 -30.02 10.94
C VAL A 474 -5.87 -31.38 10.83
N HIS A 475 -6.26 -32.34 11.68
CA HIS A 475 -5.72 -33.69 11.74
C HIS A 475 -6.85 -34.72 11.93
N ASP A 476 -6.56 -35.98 11.59
CA ASP A 476 -7.46 -37.14 11.74
C ASP A 476 -8.80 -37.04 10.96
N VAL A 477 -8.91 -36.09 10.00
CA VAL A 477 -10.10 -35.92 9.15
C VAL A 477 -9.68 -35.61 7.70
N GLN A 478 -10.52 -36.00 6.76
CA GLN A 478 -10.38 -35.58 5.35
C GLN A 478 -11.21 -34.34 5.09
N ILE A 479 -10.59 -33.27 4.61
CA ILE A 479 -11.30 -32.02 4.25
C ILE A 479 -12.16 -32.30 3.02
N THR A 480 -13.47 -32.17 3.15
CA THR A 480 -14.43 -32.32 2.05
C THR A 480 -14.86 -30.97 1.47
N LYS A 481 -14.70 -29.88 2.24
CA LYS A 481 -14.97 -28.52 1.83
C LYS A 481 -13.93 -27.59 2.47
N GLU A 482 -13.14 -26.93 1.65
CA GLU A 482 -12.12 -25.97 2.11
C GLU A 482 -12.78 -24.74 2.78
N ALA A 483 -12.17 -24.26 3.86
CA ALA A 483 -12.52 -22.98 4.46
C ALA A 483 -11.79 -21.84 3.68
N PRO A 484 -12.40 -20.66 3.52
CA PRO A 484 -11.80 -19.56 2.77
C PRO A 484 -10.49 -19.02 3.38
N ASN A 485 -10.28 -19.26 4.68
CA ASN A 485 -9.15 -18.75 5.47
C ASN A 485 -8.20 -19.86 5.96
N TYR A 486 -8.41 -21.11 5.57
CA TYR A 486 -7.53 -22.23 5.90
C TYR A 486 -7.31 -23.13 4.68
N ARG A 487 -6.05 -23.44 4.42
CA ARG A 487 -5.64 -24.45 3.42
C ARG A 487 -4.66 -25.40 4.08
N ALA A 488 -4.86 -26.69 3.91
CA ALA A 488 -3.85 -27.68 4.23
C ALA A 488 -2.68 -27.52 3.25
N GLU A 489 -1.44 -27.52 3.74
CA GLU A 489 -0.23 -27.49 2.93
C GLU A 489 0.04 -28.84 2.26
#